data_3a2f9ed9476113923d895985ae08096c
#
_entry.id   3a2f9ed9476113923d895985ae08096c
#
_cell.length_a   1.000
_cell.length_b   1.000
_cell.length_c   1.000
_cell.angle_alpha   90.00
_cell.angle_beta   90.00
_cell.angle_gamma   90.00
#
_symmetry.space_group_name_H-M   'P 1'
#
loop_
_entity.id
_entity.type
_entity.pdbx_description
1 polymer ?
#
loop_
_entity_poly.entity_id
_entity_poly.type
_entity_poly.pdbx_seq_one_letter_code
_entity_poly.pdbx_strand_id
1 'polypeptide(L)'
;MMKYVTRRRLVTFGLAAALALSLTACGEKQPSQEEVEQAIEAGTLTIEDALDKGWIDQAWVDAYQEENSVPAASKMETNMVGDFTTTTLSGEDFTREQLGDVVFFAFLNPNAEGTQTFYDALAEGYDGVAENGADIVVCTKSESGNELFAEAPFPVILYNDSLKAAIGGNSGMVEDEETPNTASWYVNGSFLSAWYSSADAEELPASAAAFVEMSREPAFEGGDGSGAAAMASMG
;
A
#
# COMPACT_ATOMS: atom_id res chain seq x y z
N MET A 1 4.93 35.81 -7.07
CA MET A 1 6.28 35.25 -7.09
C MET A 1 6.64 34.83 -5.66
N MET A 2 6.31 33.61 -5.27
CA MET A 2 6.57 33.07 -3.93
C MET A 2 7.69 32.03 -4.05
N LYS A 3 8.82 32.29 -3.39
CA LYS A 3 9.99 31.42 -3.39
C LYS A 3 9.78 30.31 -2.36
N TYR A 4 9.62 29.08 -2.82
CA TYR A 4 9.67 27.89 -1.96
C TYR A 4 11.12 27.65 -1.53
N VAL A 5 11.36 27.75 -0.23
CA VAL A 5 12.64 27.39 0.39
C VAL A 5 12.61 25.91 0.70
N THR A 6 13.30 25.13 -0.11
CA THR A 6 13.53 23.70 0.12
C THR A 6 14.51 23.55 1.30
N ARG A 7 14.00 23.19 2.47
CA ARG A 7 14.86 22.77 3.60
C ARG A 7 15.33 21.32 3.35
N ARG A 8 16.55 21.19 2.84
CA ARG A 8 17.31 19.95 2.89
C ARG A 8 17.61 19.64 4.36
N ARG A 9 16.98 18.57 4.88
CA ARG A 9 17.38 17.96 6.16
C ARG A 9 18.70 17.21 5.92
N LEU A 10 19.80 17.82 6.37
CA LEU A 10 21.08 17.13 6.54
C LEU A 10 20.92 16.18 7.74
N VAL A 11 20.83 14.88 7.48
CA VAL A 11 20.91 13.83 8.50
C VAL A 11 22.37 13.77 8.93
N THR A 12 22.68 14.35 10.07
CA THR A 12 23.95 14.17 10.73
C THR A 12 23.97 12.83 11.46
N PHE A 13 24.47 11.80 10.80
CA PHE A 13 24.89 10.54 11.44
C PHE A 13 26.08 10.86 12.34
N GLY A 14 25.86 11.02 13.64
CA GLY A 14 26.98 11.31 14.53
C GLY A 14 26.71 11.30 16.02
N LEU A 15 25.46 11.15 16.49
CA LEU A 15 25.17 11.24 17.93
C LEU A 15 24.60 9.94 18.57
N ALA A 16 24.33 8.90 17.80
CA ALA A 16 23.70 7.67 18.33
C ALA A 16 24.62 6.81 19.22
N ALA A 17 25.93 7.07 19.24
CA ALA A 17 26.88 6.25 20.02
C ALA A 17 27.15 6.79 21.45
N ALA A 18 26.70 7.98 21.79
CA ALA A 18 27.01 8.60 23.08
C ALA A 18 25.95 8.40 24.15
N LEU A 19 24.70 8.09 23.79
CA LEU A 19 23.59 7.92 24.76
C LEU A 19 23.54 6.52 25.40
N ALA A 20 24.09 5.50 24.74
CA ALA A 20 24.11 4.11 25.25
C ALA A 20 25.09 3.90 26.43
N LEU A 21 25.99 4.83 26.70
CA LEU A 21 27.04 4.66 27.74
C LEU A 21 26.81 5.49 29.02
N SER A 22 25.79 6.35 29.09
CA SER A 22 25.50 7.18 30.26
C SER A 22 24.49 6.58 31.25
N LEU A 23 23.87 5.45 30.92
CA LEU A 23 22.84 4.82 31.77
C LEU A 23 23.38 3.87 32.84
N THR A 24 24.70 3.75 33.00
CA THR A 24 25.31 2.82 33.99
C THR A 24 26.08 3.46 35.14
N ALA A 25 25.97 4.78 35.35
CA ALA A 25 26.70 5.43 36.44
C ALA A 25 25.81 6.29 37.34
N CYS A 26 25.42 5.71 38.47
CA CYS A 26 25.07 6.35 39.74
C CYS A 26 24.03 7.45 39.75
N GLY A 27 22.84 7.09 40.27
CA GLY A 27 21.79 7.99 40.73
C GLY A 27 20.77 8.21 39.63
N GLU A 28 19.69 7.46 39.67
CA GLU A 28 18.57 7.48 38.70
C GLU A 28 17.97 8.88 38.53
N LYS A 29 18.56 9.66 37.65
CA LYS A 29 17.86 10.78 37.06
C LYS A 29 16.98 10.18 35.99
N GLN A 30 15.68 10.17 36.25
CA GLN A 30 14.69 9.83 35.24
C GLN A 30 14.96 10.69 34.00
N PRO A 31 15.06 10.10 32.80
CA PRO A 31 15.26 10.87 31.58
C PRO A 31 14.08 11.83 31.37
N SER A 32 14.32 12.97 30.76
CA SER A 32 13.25 13.89 30.38
C SER A 32 12.41 13.26 29.27
N GLN A 33 11.15 13.68 29.15
CA GLN A 33 10.24 13.21 28.09
C GLN A 33 10.85 13.43 26.69
N GLU A 34 11.57 14.55 26.48
CA GLU A 34 12.25 14.85 25.22
C GLU A 34 13.39 13.86 24.91
N GLU A 35 14.14 13.43 25.94
CA GLU A 35 15.19 12.41 25.76
C GLU A 35 14.60 11.03 25.46
N VAL A 36 13.45 10.70 26.06
CA VAL A 36 12.72 9.47 25.76
C VAL A 36 12.18 9.47 24.35
N GLU A 37 11.59 10.57 23.90
CA GLU A 37 11.07 10.76 22.54
C GLU A 37 12.18 10.59 21.50
N GLN A 38 13.30 11.26 21.68
CA GLN A 38 14.48 11.12 20.80
C GLN A 38 15.01 9.69 20.74
N ALA A 39 14.98 8.96 21.86
CA ALA A 39 15.41 7.57 21.91
C ALA A 39 14.45 6.62 21.19
N ILE A 40 13.13 6.91 21.25
CA ILE A 40 12.09 6.18 20.52
C ILE A 40 12.21 6.45 19.02
N GLU A 41 12.36 7.71 18.60
CA GLU A 41 12.55 8.10 17.20
C GLU A 41 13.84 7.50 16.60
N ALA A 42 14.88 7.38 17.39
CA ALA A 42 16.14 6.73 17.00
C ALA A 42 16.06 5.19 16.98
N GLY A 43 14.94 4.59 17.42
CA GLY A 43 14.77 3.14 17.51
C GLY A 43 15.62 2.47 18.59
N THR A 44 16.17 3.22 19.55
CA THR A 44 17.02 2.71 20.64
C THR A 44 16.24 2.40 21.93
N LEU A 45 14.99 2.82 21.99
CA LEU A 45 14.06 2.59 23.08
C LEU A 45 12.66 2.30 22.48
N THR A 46 11.93 1.35 23.05
CA THR A 46 10.54 1.13 22.68
C THR A 46 9.59 1.89 23.61
N ILE A 47 8.39 2.21 23.11
CA ILE A 47 7.33 2.84 23.93
C ILE A 47 6.98 1.94 25.13
N GLU A 48 6.92 0.61 24.91
CA GLU A 48 6.63 -0.38 25.96
C GLU A 48 7.69 -0.37 27.05
N ASP A 49 8.99 -0.38 26.71
CA ASP A 49 10.08 -0.30 27.67
C ASP A 49 10.08 1.01 28.45
N ALA A 50 9.74 2.13 27.82
CA ALA A 50 9.67 3.43 28.47
C ALA A 50 8.49 3.53 29.46
N LEU A 51 7.35 2.93 29.10
CA LEU A 51 6.16 2.82 29.93
C LEU A 51 6.40 1.91 31.14
N ASP A 52 7.00 0.73 30.94
CA ASP A 52 7.35 -0.22 32.00
C ASP A 52 8.33 0.36 33.02
N LYS A 53 9.26 1.22 32.56
CA LYS A 53 10.21 1.93 33.41
C LYS A 53 9.57 3.15 34.10
N GLY A 54 8.35 3.49 33.77
CA GLY A 54 7.64 4.67 34.30
C GLY A 54 8.28 6.01 33.87
N TRP A 55 8.98 6.05 32.75
CA TRP A 55 9.57 7.27 32.17
C TRP A 55 8.52 8.10 31.41
N ILE A 56 7.49 7.45 30.91
CA ILE A 56 6.29 8.01 30.29
C ILE A 56 5.05 7.36 30.89
N ASP A 57 3.92 7.98 30.75
CA ASP A 57 2.62 7.44 31.13
C ASP A 57 1.72 7.20 29.90
N GLN A 58 0.56 6.59 30.14
CA GLN A 58 -0.37 6.28 29.05
C GLN A 58 -0.87 7.55 28.35
N ALA A 59 -1.05 8.64 29.09
CA ALA A 59 -1.50 9.91 28.51
C ALA A 59 -0.46 10.48 27.53
N TRP A 60 0.84 10.31 27.85
CA TRP A 60 1.92 10.68 26.94
C TRP A 60 1.92 9.77 25.70
N VAL A 61 1.72 8.45 25.88
CA VAL A 61 1.66 7.50 24.75
C VAL A 61 0.52 7.87 23.80
N ASP A 62 -0.66 8.16 24.33
CA ASP A 62 -1.84 8.52 23.55
C ASP A 62 -1.59 9.82 22.75
N ALA A 63 -1.00 10.84 23.40
CA ALA A 63 -0.65 12.11 22.75
C ALA A 63 0.43 11.93 21.68
N TYR A 64 1.48 11.14 21.97
CA TYR A 64 2.54 10.83 21.02
C TYR A 64 2.01 10.08 19.79
N GLN A 65 1.13 9.11 20.02
CA GLN A 65 0.48 8.36 18.93
C GLN A 65 -0.44 9.26 18.11
N GLU A 66 -1.18 10.17 18.73
CA GLU A 66 -2.03 11.14 18.03
C GLU A 66 -1.17 12.10 17.16
N GLU A 67 -0.08 12.63 17.71
CA GLU A 67 0.82 13.57 16.99
C GLU A 67 1.61 12.88 15.86
N ASN A 68 2.04 11.63 16.08
CA ASN A 68 2.83 10.86 15.11
C ASN A 68 1.97 9.91 14.27
N SER A 69 0.65 9.79 14.55
CA SER A 69 -0.24 9.03 13.69
C SER A 69 -0.44 9.77 12.38
N VAL A 70 -0.18 9.07 11.28
CA VAL A 70 -0.60 9.55 9.97
C VAL A 70 -2.13 9.43 9.93
N PRO A 71 -2.89 10.53 9.78
CA PRO A 71 -4.35 10.47 9.72
C PRO A 71 -4.82 9.42 8.71
N ALA A 72 -5.87 8.69 9.03
CA ALA A 72 -6.41 7.65 8.13
C ALA A 72 -6.73 8.24 6.74
N ALA A 73 -7.22 9.47 6.68
CA ALA A 73 -7.42 10.21 5.43
C ALA A 73 -6.15 10.37 4.60
N SER A 74 -4.99 10.70 5.22
CA SER A 74 -3.73 10.84 4.48
C SER A 74 -3.14 9.49 4.06
N LYS A 75 -3.46 8.38 4.74
CA LYS A 75 -3.12 7.02 4.28
C LYS A 75 -3.98 6.61 3.09
N MET A 76 -5.24 7.03 3.04
CA MET A 76 -6.10 6.83 1.87
C MET A 76 -5.63 7.68 0.69
N GLU A 77 -5.24 8.94 0.92
CA GLU A 77 -4.71 9.82 -0.13
C GLU A 77 -3.43 9.28 -0.78
N THR A 78 -2.55 8.59 -0.03
CA THR A 78 -1.33 7.98 -0.58
C THR A 78 -1.60 6.78 -1.48
N ASN A 79 -2.75 6.13 -1.35
CA ASN A 79 -3.14 4.96 -2.15
C ASN A 79 -4.13 5.30 -3.26
N MET A 80 -4.56 6.57 -3.36
CA MET A 80 -5.44 7.01 -4.44
C MET A 80 -4.73 6.91 -5.78
N VAL A 81 -5.46 6.40 -6.77
CA VAL A 81 -5.02 6.36 -8.16
C VAL A 81 -5.51 7.63 -8.84
N GLY A 82 -4.58 8.43 -9.32
CA GLY A 82 -4.86 9.64 -10.11
C GLY A 82 -5.38 9.32 -11.51
N ASP A 83 -5.65 10.38 -12.27
CA ASP A 83 -6.02 10.23 -13.67
C ASP A 83 -4.82 9.73 -14.49
N PHE A 84 -5.09 8.79 -15.39
CA PHE A 84 -4.10 8.26 -16.32
C PHE A 84 -4.71 7.98 -17.69
N THR A 85 -3.83 7.90 -18.66
CA THR A 85 -4.14 7.43 -20.02
C THR A 85 -3.08 6.42 -20.42
N THR A 86 -3.52 5.27 -20.90
CA THR A 86 -2.69 4.23 -21.47
C THR A 86 -3.41 3.63 -22.68
N THR A 87 -2.90 2.55 -23.23
CA THR A 87 -3.56 1.79 -24.29
C THR A 87 -3.68 0.32 -23.92
N THR A 88 -4.71 -0.31 -24.44
CA THR A 88 -4.82 -1.77 -24.42
C THR A 88 -3.81 -2.42 -25.39
N LEU A 89 -3.63 -3.73 -25.28
CA LEU A 89 -2.85 -4.48 -26.29
C LEU A 89 -3.45 -4.42 -27.71
N SER A 90 -4.76 -4.17 -27.85
CA SER A 90 -5.41 -3.93 -29.12
C SER A 90 -5.17 -2.52 -29.70
N GLY A 91 -4.57 -1.63 -28.91
CA GLY A 91 -4.27 -0.24 -29.31
C GLY A 91 -5.39 0.75 -29.03
N GLU A 92 -6.40 0.37 -28.27
CA GLU A 92 -7.48 1.26 -27.85
C GLU A 92 -7.06 2.06 -26.63
N ASP A 93 -7.48 3.33 -26.56
CA ASP A 93 -7.23 4.17 -25.39
C ASP A 93 -7.93 3.60 -24.15
N PHE A 94 -7.21 3.60 -23.02
CA PHE A 94 -7.72 3.19 -21.72
C PHE A 94 -7.40 4.24 -20.68
N THR A 95 -8.39 4.66 -19.91
CA THR A 95 -8.27 5.70 -18.90
C THR A 95 -8.81 5.22 -17.57
N ARG A 96 -8.52 5.98 -16.50
CA ARG A 96 -9.07 5.71 -15.18
C ARG A 96 -10.61 5.61 -15.14
N GLU A 97 -11.31 6.40 -16.00
CA GLU A 97 -12.78 6.40 -16.07
C GLU A 97 -13.38 5.06 -16.52
N GLN A 98 -12.55 4.19 -17.11
CA GLN A 98 -12.95 2.85 -17.56
C GLN A 98 -12.74 1.78 -16.48
N LEU A 99 -12.14 2.14 -15.33
CA LEU A 99 -12.08 1.26 -14.17
C LEU A 99 -13.46 1.24 -13.48
N GLY A 100 -13.90 0.05 -13.10
CA GLY A 100 -15.05 -0.12 -12.20
C GLY A 100 -14.74 0.35 -10.77
N ASP A 101 -15.75 0.34 -9.91
CA ASP A 101 -15.59 0.69 -8.49
C ASP A 101 -14.72 -0.32 -7.75
N VAL A 102 -14.71 -1.58 -8.17
CA VAL A 102 -13.91 -2.67 -7.60
C VAL A 102 -13.19 -3.42 -8.71
N VAL A 103 -11.88 -3.41 -8.67
CA VAL A 103 -11.02 -4.05 -9.69
C VAL A 103 -9.88 -4.79 -9.02
N PHE A 104 -9.64 -6.04 -9.41
CA PHE A 104 -8.38 -6.71 -9.12
C PHE A 104 -7.37 -6.28 -10.18
N PHE A 105 -6.47 -5.37 -9.80
CA PHE A 105 -5.52 -4.75 -10.72
C PHE A 105 -4.17 -5.44 -10.61
N ALA A 106 -3.81 -6.22 -11.62
CA ALA A 106 -2.58 -7.01 -11.65
C ALA A 106 -1.54 -6.37 -12.58
N PHE A 107 -0.33 -6.22 -12.10
CA PHE A 107 0.85 -5.74 -12.84
C PHE A 107 1.77 -6.93 -13.10
N LEU A 108 1.81 -7.40 -14.33
CA LEU A 108 2.50 -8.64 -14.70
C LEU A 108 3.66 -8.38 -15.67
N ASN A 109 4.77 -9.07 -15.44
CA ASN A 109 5.85 -9.14 -16.42
C ASN A 109 5.74 -10.46 -17.19
N PRO A 110 5.30 -10.44 -18.47
CA PRO A 110 5.07 -11.67 -19.24
C PRO A 110 6.32 -12.55 -19.41
N ASN A 111 7.51 -11.98 -19.20
CA ASN A 111 8.78 -12.69 -19.35
C ASN A 111 9.32 -13.27 -18.03
N ALA A 112 8.62 -13.05 -16.91
CA ALA A 112 9.06 -13.52 -15.60
C ALA A 112 8.51 -14.91 -15.28
N GLU A 113 9.22 -15.60 -14.39
CA GLU A 113 8.78 -16.88 -13.85
C GLU A 113 7.48 -16.69 -13.04
N GLY A 114 6.56 -17.65 -13.15
CA GLY A 114 5.29 -17.64 -12.43
C GLY A 114 4.18 -16.80 -13.07
N THR A 115 4.49 -15.96 -14.09
CA THR A 115 3.49 -15.11 -14.73
C THR A 115 2.38 -15.90 -15.39
N GLN A 116 2.72 -17.00 -16.09
CA GLN A 116 1.72 -17.87 -16.70
C GLN A 116 0.73 -18.41 -15.66
N THR A 117 1.24 -18.92 -14.52
CA THR A 117 0.39 -19.45 -13.46
C THR A 117 -0.50 -18.37 -12.85
N PHE A 118 0.03 -17.18 -12.65
CA PHE A 118 -0.75 -16.05 -12.15
C PHE A 118 -1.86 -15.67 -13.13
N TYR A 119 -1.53 -15.54 -14.42
CA TYR A 119 -2.49 -15.24 -15.47
C TYR A 119 -3.57 -16.32 -15.60
N ASP A 120 -3.20 -17.60 -15.57
CA ASP A 120 -4.16 -18.70 -15.64
C ASP A 120 -5.18 -18.64 -14.51
N ALA A 121 -4.74 -18.34 -13.28
CA ALA A 121 -5.63 -18.17 -12.14
C ALA A 121 -6.58 -16.97 -12.31
N LEU A 122 -6.09 -15.84 -12.89
CA LEU A 122 -6.95 -14.71 -13.20
C LEU A 122 -8.01 -15.05 -14.26
N ALA A 123 -7.60 -15.75 -15.32
CA ALA A 123 -8.50 -16.15 -16.41
C ALA A 123 -9.57 -17.15 -15.93
N GLU A 124 -9.17 -18.12 -15.10
CA GLU A 124 -10.09 -19.10 -14.52
C GLU A 124 -11.08 -18.46 -13.53
N GLY A 125 -10.65 -17.51 -12.71
CA GLY A 125 -11.48 -16.83 -11.71
C GLY A 125 -12.34 -15.70 -12.25
N TYR A 126 -12.11 -15.25 -13.50
CA TYR A 126 -12.71 -14.03 -14.06
C TYR A 126 -14.24 -14.02 -14.05
N ASP A 127 -14.88 -15.08 -14.54
CA ASP A 127 -16.34 -15.15 -14.60
C ASP A 127 -16.95 -14.98 -13.20
N GLY A 128 -16.36 -15.62 -12.19
CA GLY A 128 -16.81 -15.49 -10.81
C GLY A 128 -16.59 -14.10 -10.23
N VAL A 129 -15.51 -13.41 -10.60
CA VAL A 129 -15.25 -12.01 -10.20
C VAL A 129 -16.32 -11.10 -10.84
N ALA A 130 -16.56 -11.25 -12.15
CA ALA A 130 -17.54 -10.45 -12.88
C ALA A 130 -18.98 -10.67 -12.39
N GLU A 131 -19.37 -11.92 -12.06
CA GLU A 131 -20.67 -12.26 -11.48
C GLU A 131 -20.90 -11.55 -10.13
N ASN A 132 -19.85 -11.29 -9.37
CA ASN A 132 -19.90 -10.54 -8.11
C ASN A 132 -19.87 -9.02 -8.29
N GLY A 133 -19.76 -8.50 -9.53
CA GLY A 133 -19.80 -7.08 -9.85
C GLY A 133 -18.45 -6.36 -9.68
N ALA A 134 -17.36 -7.11 -9.73
CA ALA A 134 -16.00 -6.58 -9.81
C ALA A 134 -15.37 -6.89 -11.16
N ASP A 135 -14.23 -6.30 -11.46
CA ASP A 135 -13.48 -6.50 -12.69
C ASP A 135 -12.06 -6.99 -12.40
N ILE A 136 -11.41 -7.52 -13.45
CA ILE A 136 -9.97 -7.77 -13.48
C ILE A 136 -9.38 -6.87 -14.56
N VAL A 137 -8.28 -6.18 -14.25
CA VAL A 137 -7.45 -5.46 -15.22
C VAL A 137 -6.02 -5.92 -15.06
N VAL A 138 -5.41 -6.36 -16.13
CA VAL A 138 -3.98 -6.71 -16.17
C VAL A 138 -3.22 -5.56 -16.81
N CYS A 139 -2.16 -5.11 -16.17
CA CYS A 139 -1.20 -4.17 -16.70
C CYS A 139 0.11 -4.89 -17.02
N THR A 140 0.44 -5.00 -18.29
CA THR A 140 1.73 -5.58 -18.70
C THR A 140 2.86 -4.59 -18.53
N LYS A 141 3.95 -5.03 -17.89
CA LYS A 141 5.16 -4.23 -17.63
C LYS A 141 6.23 -4.38 -18.74
N SER A 142 5.91 -5.06 -19.83
CA SER A 142 6.86 -5.33 -20.90
C SER A 142 6.26 -5.04 -22.28
N GLU A 143 7.11 -4.60 -23.21
CA GLU A 143 6.73 -4.45 -24.61
C GLU A 143 6.75 -5.78 -25.40
N SER A 144 7.34 -6.83 -24.82
CA SER A 144 7.49 -8.16 -25.44
C SER A 144 6.89 -9.26 -24.57
N GLY A 145 6.57 -10.41 -25.17
CA GLY A 145 5.98 -11.56 -24.48
C GLY A 145 4.48 -11.42 -24.24
N ASN A 146 3.84 -10.40 -24.81
CA ASN A 146 2.43 -10.10 -24.61
C ASN A 146 1.49 -11.08 -25.30
N GLU A 147 2.02 -12.00 -26.12
CA GLU A 147 1.28 -13.12 -26.71
C GLU A 147 0.60 -13.98 -25.63
N LEU A 148 1.17 -13.99 -24.42
CA LEU A 148 0.58 -14.64 -23.24
C LEU A 148 -0.85 -14.14 -22.97
N PHE A 149 -1.11 -12.86 -23.22
CA PHE A 149 -2.37 -12.21 -22.91
C PHE A 149 -3.32 -12.08 -24.11
N ALA A 150 -2.99 -12.70 -25.24
CA ALA A 150 -3.73 -12.49 -26.49
C ALA A 150 -5.22 -12.91 -26.43
N GLU A 151 -5.55 -13.87 -25.57
CA GLU A 151 -6.92 -14.38 -25.38
C GLU A 151 -7.48 -14.02 -23.98
N ALA A 152 -6.96 -12.95 -23.35
CA ALA A 152 -7.44 -12.55 -22.03
C ALA A 152 -8.93 -12.15 -22.07
N PRO A 153 -9.76 -12.67 -21.15
CA PRO A 153 -11.18 -12.31 -21.09
C PRO A 153 -11.43 -10.92 -20.48
N PHE A 154 -10.39 -10.27 -19.99
CA PHE A 154 -10.40 -8.95 -19.32
C PHE A 154 -9.46 -7.98 -20.05
N PRO A 155 -9.57 -6.66 -19.78
CA PRO A 155 -8.66 -5.67 -20.35
C PRO A 155 -7.19 -5.92 -19.96
N VAL A 156 -6.30 -5.89 -20.95
CA VAL A 156 -4.85 -5.88 -20.76
C VAL A 156 -4.30 -4.57 -21.29
N ILE A 157 -3.74 -3.76 -20.38
CA ILE A 157 -3.24 -2.41 -20.66
C ILE A 157 -1.72 -2.34 -20.54
N LEU A 158 -1.11 -1.31 -21.13
CA LEU A 158 0.33 -1.10 -21.06
C LEU A 158 0.72 -0.27 -19.84
N TYR A 159 1.78 -0.68 -19.14
CA TYR A 159 2.42 0.14 -18.13
C TYR A 159 3.20 1.28 -18.79
N ASN A 160 2.86 2.53 -18.46
CA ASN A 160 3.51 3.72 -19.01
C ASN A 160 3.72 4.80 -17.95
N ASP A 161 4.41 5.89 -18.31
CA ASP A 161 4.70 7.00 -17.38
C ASP A 161 3.45 7.66 -16.80
N SER A 162 2.34 7.71 -17.57
CA SER A 162 1.07 8.27 -17.09
C SER A 162 0.48 7.41 -15.97
N LEU A 163 0.42 6.10 -16.17
CA LEU A 163 -0.07 5.16 -15.15
C LEU A 163 0.87 5.12 -13.94
N LYS A 164 2.20 5.13 -14.16
CA LYS A 164 3.19 5.21 -13.10
C LYS A 164 2.99 6.44 -12.21
N ALA A 165 2.78 7.60 -12.82
CA ALA A 165 2.52 8.84 -12.08
C ALA A 165 1.20 8.77 -11.30
N ALA A 166 0.16 8.17 -11.90
CA ALA A 166 -1.16 8.05 -11.29
C ALA A 166 -1.19 7.12 -10.07
N ILE A 167 -0.44 6.03 -10.06
CA ILE A 167 -0.35 5.11 -8.93
C ILE A 167 0.57 5.61 -7.81
N GLY A 168 1.33 6.69 -8.06
CA GLY A 168 2.10 7.43 -7.07
C GLY A 168 3.04 6.57 -6.23
N GLY A 169 2.86 6.60 -4.90
CA GLY A 169 3.68 5.85 -3.95
C GLY A 169 3.64 4.32 -4.14
N ASN A 170 2.61 3.80 -4.80
CA ASN A 170 2.48 2.36 -5.08
C ASN A 170 3.39 1.90 -6.23
N SER A 171 3.97 2.82 -7.01
CA SER A 171 4.88 2.46 -8.11
C SER A 171 6.09 1.64 -7.65
N GLY A 172 6.56 1.85 -6.42
CA GLY A 172 7.64 1.06 -5.83
C GLY A 172 7.30 -0.43 -5.69
N MET A 173 6.04 -0.77 -5.39
CA MET A 173 5.56 -2.16 -5.32
C MET A 173 5.44 -2.78 -6.72
N VAL A 174 5.09 -1.96 -7.71
CA VAL A 174 4.93 -2.40 -9.11
C VAL A 174 6.26 -2.60 -9.81
N GLU A 175 7.26 -1.76 -9.53
CA GLU A 175 8.57 -1.75 -10.18
C GLU A 175 9.63 -2.58 -9.44
N ASP A 176 9.26 -3.24 -8.35
CA ASP A 176 10.17 -4.14 -7.64
C ASP A 176 10.60 -5.31 -8.53
N GLU A 177 11.91 -5.41 -8.76
CA GLU A 177 12.50 -6.47 -9.59
C GLU A 177 12.48 -7.85 -8.91
N GLU A 178 12.42 -7.88 -7.57
CA GLU A 178 12.34 -9.12 -6.81
C GLU A 178 10.91 -9.71 -6.85
N THR A 179 9.91 -8.86 -7.07
CA THR A 179 8.50 -9.23 -7.22
C THR A 179 7.97 -8.79 -8.61
N PRO A 180 8.38 -9.49 -9.68
CA PRO A 180 8.05 -9.08 -11.05
C PRO A 180 6.55 -9.12 -11.36
N ASN A 181 5.77 -9.85 -10.60
CA ASN A 181 4.32 -9.95 -10.69
C ASN A 181 3.71 -9.51 -9.37
N THR A 182 2.79 -8.55 -9.42
CA THR A 182 2.12 -8.04 -8.24
C THR A 182 0.71 -7.59 -8.57
N ALA A 183 -0.20 -7.65 -7.61
CA ALA A 183 -1.58 -7.18 -7.76
C ALA A 183 -2.09 -6.57 -6.47
N SER A 184 -3.09 -5.72 -6.58
CA SER A 184 -3.87 -5.26 -5.44
C SER A 184 -5.31 -5.01 -5.85
N TRP A 185 -6.23 -5.08 -4.88
CA TRP A 185 -7.58 -4.61 -5.09
C TRP A 185 -7.63 -3.10 -5.12
N TYR A 186 -8.25 -2.57 -6.17
CA TYR A 186 -8.64 -1.18 -6.31
C TYR A 186 -10.11 -1.07 -5.91
N VAL A 187 -10.42 -0.18 -4.98
CA VAL A 187 -11.78 0.04 -4.47
C VAL A 187 -12.03 1.53 -4.38
N ASN A 188 -13.07 2.02 -5.06
CA ASN A 188 -13.51 3.42 -5.02
C ASN A 188 -12.37 4.45 -5.20
N GLY A 189 -11.46 4.18 -6.14
CA GLY A 189 -10.38 5.12 -6.47
C GLY A 189 -9.05 4.86 -5.78
N SER A 190 -8.95 3.88 -4.89
CA SER A 190 -7.73 3.62 -4.10
C SER A 190 -7.33 2.16 -4.13
N PHE A 191 -6.01 1.90 -4.14
CA PHE A 191 -5.52 0.56 -3.85
C PHE A 191 -5.67 0.22 -2.36
N LEU A 192 -6.00 -1.02 -2.07
CA LEU A 192 -5.90 -1.55 -0.72
C LEU A 192 -4.42 -1.78 -0.35
N SER A 193 -4.14 -1.82 0.96
CA SER A 193 -2.75 -1.98 1.44
C SER A 193 -2.16 -3.37 1.21
N ALA A 194 -3.00 -4.37 0.88
CA ALA A 194 -2.57 -5.73 0.59
C ALA A 194 -2.11 -5.84 -0.86
N TRP A 195 -0.89 -6.38 -1.05
CA TRP A 195 -0.31 -6.69 -2.35
C TRP A 195 -0.06 -8.18 -2.47
N TYR A 196 -0.38 -8.75 -3.62
CA TYR A 196 -0.35 -10.18 -3.91
C TYR A 196 0.68 -10.46 -4.98
N SER A 197 1.50 -11.48 -4.79
CA SER A 197 2.45 -11.99 -5.81
C SER A 197 1.93 -13.22 -6.56
N SER A 198 0.73 -13.68 -6.23
CA SER A 198 0.01 -14.78 -6.89
C SER A 198 -1.49 -14.53 -6.78
N ALA A 199 -2.29 -15.26 -7.57
CA ALA A 199 -3.74 -15.30 -7.47
C ALA A 199 -4.20 -16.73 -7.27
N ASP A 200 -5.35 -16.90 -6.62
CA ASP A 200 -6.06 -18.15 -6.48
C ASP A 200 -7.45 -18.00 -7.12
N ALA A 201 -7.72 -18.81 -8.15
CA ALA A 201 -8.96 -18.74 -8.92
C ALA A 201 -10.22 -19.01 -8.08
N GLU A 202 -10.11 -19.85 -7.03
CA GLU A 202 -11.23 -20.19 -6.14
C GLU A 202 -11.50 -19.08 -5.12
N GLU A 203 -10.46 -18.31 -4.71
CA GLU A 203 -10.57 -17.24 -3.70
C GLU A 203 -10.96 -15.90 -4.31
N LEU A 204 -10.63 -15.63 -5.58
CA LEU A 204 -10.91 -14.36 -6.24
C LEU A 204 -12.40 -13.96 -6.21
N PRO A 205 -13.38 -14.85 -6.50
CA PRO A 205 -14.80 -14.49 -6.48
C PRO A 205 -15.31 -14.11 -5.09
N ALA A 206 -14.85 -14.79 -4.05
CA ALA A 206 -15.25 -14.51 -2.67
C ALA A 206 -14.66 -13.16 -2.22
N SER A 207 -13.41 -12.86 -2.60
CA SER A 207 -12.77 -11.57 -2.34
C SER A 207 -13.48 -10.44 -3.09
N ALA A 208 -13.87 -10.66 -4.35
CA ALA A 208 -14.64 -9.72 -5.15
C ALA A 208 -15.97 -9.35 -4.47
N ALA A 209 -16.73 -10.35 -4.02
CA ALA A 209 -17.98 -10.15 -3.30
C ALA A 209 -17.81 -9.28 -2.05
N ALA A 210 -16.78 -9.58 -1.24
CA ALA A 210 -16.49 -8.84 -0.01
C ALA A 210 -16.11 -7.37 -0.31
N PHE A 211 -15.29 -7.11 -1.34
CA PHE A 211 -14.88 -5.74 -1.68
C PHE A 211 -15.97 -4.95 -2.38
N VAL A 212 -16.85 -5.60 -3.14
CA VAL A 212 -18.06 -4.96 -3.69
C VAL A 212 -19.04 -4.59 -2.57
N GLU A 213 -19.19 -5.40 -1.54
CA GLU A 213 -19.98 -5.02 -0.37
C GLU A 213 -19.34 -3.82 0.35
N MET A 214 -18.02 -3.86 0.59
CA MET A 214 -17.28 -2.76 1.19
C MET A 214 -17.36 -1.46 0.37
N SER A 215 -17.35 -1.53 -0.96
CA SER A 215 -17.41 -0.34 -1.83
C SER A 215 -18.74 0.42 -1.72
N ARG A 216 -19.80 -0.26 -1.28
CA ARG A 216 -21.15 0.30 -1.10
C ARG A 216 -21.36 0.94 0.26
N GLU A 217 -20.49 0.63 1.22
CA GLU A 217 -20.55 1.29 2.52
C GLU A 217 -20.17 2.76 2.37
N PRO A 218 -20.93 3.69 2.98
CA PRO A 218 -20.57 5.10 2.93
C PRO A 218 -19.18 5.27 3.52
N ALA A 219 -18.31 6.00 2.79
CA ALA A 219 -16.98 6.33 3.28
C ALA A 219 -17.12 6.87 4.71
N PHE A 220 -16.44 6.23 5.66
CA PHE A 220 -16.56 6.50 7.08
C PHE A 220 -16.34 8.00 7.36
N GLU A 221 -17.40 8.74 7.63
CA GLU A 221 -17.30 10.05 8.23
C GLU A 221 -16.89 9.84 9.71
N GLY A 222 -15.57 9.80 9.96
CA GLY A 222 -14.98 10.00 11.28
C GLY A 222 -15.50 9.08 12.39
N GLY A 223 -15.24 7.80 12.32
CA GLY A 223 -15.44 6.85 13.43
C GLY A 223 -14.09 6.25 13.86
N ASP A 224 -13.86 6.22 15.14
CA ASP A 224 -12.70 5.70 15.84
C ASP A 224 -12.14 4.39 15.21
N GLY A 225 -10.83 4.29 15.12
CA GLY A 225 -10.06 3.27 14.42
C GLY A 225 -10.24 1.80 14.84
N SER A 226 -11.47 1.35 15.17
CA SER A 226 -11.74 -0.03 15.58
C SER A 226 -12.07 -0.99 14.43
N GLY A 227 -12.22 -0.49 13.19
CA GLY A 227 -12.55 -1.33 12.01
C GLY A 227 -11.37 -2.09 11.39
N ALA A 228 -10.13 -1.63 11.62
CA ALA A 228 -8.94 -2.21 10.99
C ALA A 228 -8.48 -3.56 11.61
N ALA A 229 -9.00 -3.93 12.78
CA ALA A 229 -8.58 -5.15 13.48
C ALA A 229 -9.31 -6.43 13.02
N ALA A 230 -10.39 -6.31 12.25
CA ALA A 230 -11.20 -7.46 11.85
C ALA A 230 -10.62 -8.22 10.63
N MET A 231 -9.76 -7.57 9.84
CA MET A 231 -9.21 -8.16 8.60
C MET A 231 -7.90 -8.93 8.78
N ALA A 232 -7.27 -8.88 9.97
CA ALA A 232 -6.00 -9.55 10.25
C ALA A 232 -6.15 -11.03 10.70
N SER A 233 -7.36 -11.58 10.78
CA SER A 233 -7.60 -12.95 11.27
C SER A 233 -8.08 -13.94 10.22
N MET A 234 -8.05 -13.60 8.94
CA MET A 234 -8.39 -14.48 7.83
C MET A 234 -7.16 -14.69 6.94
N GLY A 235 -6.09 -15.20 7.51
CA GLY A 235 -4.88 -15.64 6.83
C GLY A 235 -4.42 -16.95 7.42
#